data_ed1dc136c24240210e830bcee02b8e40
#
_entry.id   ed1dc136c24240210e830bcee02b8e40
#
_cell.length_a   1.000
_cell.length_b   1.000
_cell.length_c   1.000
_cell.angle_alpha   90.00
_cell.angle_beta   90.00
_cell.angle_gamma   90.00
#
_symmetry.space_group_name_H-M   'P 1'
#
loop_
_entity.id
_entity.type
_entity.pdbx_description
1 polymer ?
#
loop_
_entity_poly.entity_id
_entity_poly.type
_entity_poly.pdbx_seq_one_letter_code
_entity_poly.pdbx_strand_id
1 'polypeptide(L)'
;MAKKSKRDSKRDKRIAMEVVVDCYDRYEVAMGWYCYLESNLRFPFTATCISSRVISPLRVKDEVEVVGMPPEDECESEVFVKIGWDRKEGLAVPLAQLKPINVTDAQTKEAVADWHYWRSMGHEY
;
A
#
# COMPACT_ATOMS: atom_id res chain seq x y z
N MET A 1 13.29 15.14 -10.97
CA MET A 1 12.48 14.39 -11.94
C MET A 1 12.29 12.96 -11.46
N ALA A 2 11.06 12.53 -11.35
CA ALA A 2 10.77 11.19 -10.88
C ALA A 2 11.12 10.18 -11.98
N LYS A 3 11.89 9.17 -11.62
CA LYS A 3 12.18 8.07 -12.53
C LYS A 3 11.10 7.02 -12.39
N LYS A 4 10.59 6.51 -13.49
CA LYS A 4 9.74 5.33 -13.46
C LYS A 4 10.59 4.14 -13.04
N SER A 5 10.01 3.24 -12.26
CA SER A 5 10.67 1.99 -11.91
C SER A 5 10.94 1.17 -13.16
N LYS A 6 12.01 0.39 -13.12
CA LYS A 6 12.30 -0.56 -14.18
C LYS A 6 11.17 -1.58 -14.24
N ARG A 7 10.73 -1.94 -15.45
CA ARG A 7 9.66 -2.89 -15.65
C ARG A 7 10.03 -4.26 -15.10
N ASP A 8 9.13 -4.81 -14.29
CA ASP A 8 9.27 -6.12 -13.67
C ASP A 8 8.17 -7.04 -14.20
N SER A 9 8.51 -7.93 -15.12
CA SER A 9 7.52 -8.77 -15.79
C SER A 9 6.84 -9.77 -14.87
N LYS A 10 7.53 -10.26 -13.86
CA LYS A 10 6.91 -11.17 -12.87
C LYS A 10 5.88 -10.42 -12.03
N ARG A 11 6.21 -9.20 -11.62
CA ARG A 11 5.33 -8.35 -10.84
C ARG A 11 4.14 -7.88 -11.68
N ASP A 12 4.38 -7.49 -12.93
CA ASP A 12 3.32 -7.14 -13.87
C ASP A 12 2.32 -8.29 -14.03
N LYS A 13 2.83 -9.50 -14.20
CA LYS A 13 2.00 -10.68 -14.39
C LYS A 13 1.19 -10.99 -13.12
N ARG A 14 1.81 -10.93 -11.97
CA ARG A 14 1.10 -11.17 -10.70
C ARG A 14 -0.01 -10.15 -10.50
N ILE A 15 0.26 -8.89 -10.74
CA ILE A 15 -0.76 -7.83 -10.61
C ILE A 15 -1.91 -8.07 -11.58
N ALA A 16 -1.59 -8.37 -12.84
CA ALA A 16 -2.62 -8.62 -13.85
C ALA A 16 -3.50 -9.82 -13.53
N MET A 17 -2.94 -10.87 -12.94
CA MET A 17 -3.64 -12.13 -12.72
C MET A 17 -4.28 -12.24 -11.33
N GLU A 18 -3.77 -11.51 -10.33
CA GLU A 18 -4.22 -11.67 -8.95
C GLU A 18 -4.84 -10.41 -8.35
N VAL A 19 -4.55 -9.24 -8.88
CA VAL A 19 -5.01 -7.99 -8.29
C VAL A 19 -6.11 -7.36 -9.13
N VAL A 20 -5.82 -7.09 -10.41
CA VAL A 20 -6.73 -6.35 -11.29
C VAL A 20 -7.44 -7.23 -12.31
N VAL A 21 -7.39 -8.54 -12.11
CA VAL A 21 -8.09 -9.50 -12.97
C VAL A 21 -9.58 -9.16 -13.01
N ASP A 22 -10.15 -9.11 -14.22
CA ASP A 22 -11.56 -8.77 -14.45
C ASP A 22 -12.00 -7.41 -13.90
N CYS A 23 -11.05 -6.49 -13.70
CA CYS A 23 -11.35 -5.12 -13.29
C CYS A 23 -11.44 -4.23 -14.53
N TYR A 24 -12.60 -3.62 -14.75
CA TYR A 24 -12.88 -2.86 -15.97
C TYR A 24 -12.99 -1.35 -15.75
N ASP A 25 -13.05 -0.90 -14.51
CA ASP A 25 -13.08 0.52 -14.19
C ASP A 25 -12.24 0.82 -12.96
N ARG A 26 -12.07 2.10 -12.68
CA ARG A 26 -11.24 2.56 -11.56
C ARG A 26 -11.71 2.01 -10.22
N TYR A 27 -13.01 1.96 -10.00
CA TYR A 27 -13.56 1.44 -8.74
C TYR A 27 -13.23 -0.04 -8.56
N GLU A 28 -13.38 -0.83 -9.62
CA GLU A 28 -13.05 -2.26 -9.56
C GLU A 28 -11.56 -2.48 -9.31
N VAL A 29 -10.70 -1.67 -9.92
CA VAL A 29 -9.25 -1.73 -9.68
C VAL A 29 -8.94 -1.39 -8.22
N ALA A 30 -9.57 -0.35 -7.69
CA ALA A 30 -9.40 0.05 -6.28
C ALA A 30 -9.80 -1.10 -5.35
N MET A 31 -10.92 -1.74 -5.60
CA MET A 31 -11.39 -2.87 -4.78
C MET A 31 -10.51 -4.09 -4.95
N GLY A 32 -9.97 -4.33 -6.14
CA GLY A 32 -9.01 -5.39 -6.40
C GLY A 32 -7.76 -5.22 -5.54
N TRP A 33 -7.21 -4.02 -5.48
CA TRP A 33 -6.06 -3.72 -4.63
C TRP A 33 -6.40 -3.86 -3.15
N TYR A 34 -7.56 -3.37 -2.74
CA TYR A 34 -7.99 -3.48 -1.34
C TYR A 34 -8.05 -4.96 -0.91
N CYS A 35 -8.73 -5.78 -1.69
CA CYS A 35 -8.86 -7.21 -1.38
C CYS A 35 -7.52 -7.92 -1.39
N TYR A 36 -6.67 -7.63 -2.37
CA TYR A 36 -5.35 -8.23 -2.47
C TYR A 36 -4.49 -7.91 -1.24
N LEU A 37 -4.45 -6.64 -0.86
CA LEU A 37 -3.64 -6.21 0.28
C LEU A 37 -4.21 -6.73 1.59
N GLU A 38 -5.53 -6.68 1.77
CA GLU A 38 -6.15 -7.23 2.98
C GLU A 38 -5.83 -8.71 3.15
N SER A 39 -5.80 -9.46 2.05
CA SER A 39 -5.52 -10.91 2.08
C SER A 39 -4.05 -11.24 2.29
N ASN A 40 -3.15 -10.37 1.86
CA ASN A 40 -1.72 -10.67 1.83
C ASN A 40 -0.90 -9.95 2.90
N LEU A 41 -1.40 -8.84 3.44
CA LEU A 41 -0.69 -8.15 4.52
C LEU A 41 -0.98 -8.83 5.84
N ARG A 42 0.06 -9.12 6.57
CA ARG A 42 -0.05 -9.74 7.89
C ARG A 42 0.14 -8.66 8.96
N PHE A 43 -0.94 -8.27 9.58
CA PHE A 43 -0.92 -7.23 10.61
C PHE A 43 -0.69 -7.82 11.99
N PRO A 44 -0.07 -7.08 12.92
CA PRO A 44 0.58 -5.80 12.68
C PRO A 44 1.99 -5.98 12.09
N PHE A 45 2.49 -4.95 11.43
CA PHE A 45 3.90 -4.94 11.03
C PHE A 45 4.44 -3.51 11.18
N THR A 46 5.78 -3.43 11.37
CA THR A 46 6.45 -2.14 11.51
C THR A 46 6.84 -1.60 10.14
N ALA A 47 6.69 -0.31 9.94
CA ALA A 47 7.05 0.36 8.69
C ALA A 47 7.71 1.70 8.98
N THR A 48 8.54 2.16 8.06
CA THR A 48 9.12 3.49 8.11
C THR A 48 8.52 4.37 7.02
N CYS A 49 8.35 5.66 7.35
CA CYS A 49 7.86 6.63 6.38
C CYS A 49 8.98 7.00 5.42
N ILE A 50 8.73 6.88 4.11
CA ILE A 50 9.72 7.14 3.07
C ILE A 50 9.44 8.41 2.26
N SER A 51 8.29 9.02 2.45
CA SER A 51 7.95 10.27 1.78
C SER A 51 6.93 11.05 2.59
N SER A 52 6.97 12.38 2.52
CA SER A 52 5.98 13.21 3.21
C SER A 52 4.82 13.57 2.29
N ARG A 53 3.64 13.68 2.86
CA ARG A 53 2.42 14.05 2.15
C ARG A 53 1.63 15.06 2.99
N VAL A 54 1.05 16.05 2.33
CA VAL A 54 0.26 17.09 3.02
C VAL A 54 -0.92 16.48 3.82
N ILE A 55 -1.49 15.40 3.30
CA ILE A 55 -2.65 14.75 3.92
C ILE A 55 -2.31 13.86 5.12
N SER A 56 -1.03 13.76 5.47
CA SER A 56 -0.56 12.84 6.50
C SER A 56 0.39 13.55 7.45
N PRO A 57 0.31 13.27 8.77
CA PRO A 57 1.25 13.86 9.74
C PRO A 57 2.62 13.21 9.72
N LEU A 58 2.79 12.11 8.97
CA LEU A 58 4.04 11.37 8.99
C LEU A 58 5.18 12.13 8.33
N ARG A 59 6.34 12.06 8.95
CA ARG A 59 7.59 12.63 8.43
C ARG A 59 8.49 11.49 7.98
N VAL A 60 9.33 11.77 6.98
CA VAL A 60 10.33 10.80 6.51
C VAL A 60 11.15 10.30 7.70
N LYS A 61 11.33 8.99 7.76
CA LYS A 61 12.01 8.22 8.81
C LYS A 61 11.18 7.94 10.06
N ASP A 62 9.95 8.46 10.15
CA ASP A 62 9.06 8.05 11.24
C ASP A 62 8.80 6.55 11.15
N GLU A 63 8.86 5.86 12.28
CA GLU A 63 8.52 4.45 12.37
C GLU A 63 7.14 4.30 12.98
N VAL A 64 6.32 3.48 12.37
CA VAL A 64 4.94 3.28 12.81
C VAL A 64 4.60 1.79 12.76
N GLU A 65 3.60 1.41 13.55
CA GLU A 65 3.02 0.08 13.48
C GLU A 65 1.78 0.13 12.61
N VAL A 66 1.76 -0.66 11.55
CA VAL A 66 0.60 -0.79 10.68
C VAL A 66 -0.29 -1.87 11.27
N VAL A 67 -1.50 -1.49 11.66
CA VAL A 67 -2.38 -2.36 12.47
C VAL A 67 -3.56 -2.94 11.68
N GLY A 68 -3.83 -2.41 10.49
CA GLY A 68 -4.93 -2.91 9.68
C GLY A 68 -5.22 -2.02 8.49
N MET A 69 -6.34 -2.30 7.83
CA MET A 69 -6.84 -1.46 6.74
C MET A 69 -8.10 -0.71 7.19
N PRO A 70 -8.29 0.53 6.73
CA PRO A 70 -9.56 1.22 6.97
C PRO A 70 -10.67 0.57 6.14
N PRO A 71 -11.94 0.99 6.32
CA PRO A 71 -13.01 0.52 5.45
C PRO A 71 -12.70 0.78 3.99
N GLU A 72 -13.20 -0.08 3.11
CA GLU A 72 -12.88 -0.05 1.68
C GLU A 72 -13.22 1.27 0.98
N ASP A 73 -14.25 1.96 1.44
CA ASP A 73 -14.64 3.25 0.87
C ASP A 73 -13.62 4.36 1.12
N GLU A 74 -12.75 4.21 2.09
CA GLU A 74 -11.65 5.15 2.32
C GLU A 74 -10.47 4.90 1.39
N CYS A 75 -10.49 3.81 0.62
CA CYS A 75 -9.43 3.45 -0.32
C CYS A 75 -9.83 3.66 -1.78
N GLU A 76 -10.83 4.47 -2.07
CA GLU A 76 -11.32 4.67 -3.44
C GLU A 76 -10.34 5.42 -4.35
N SER A 77 -9.55 6.33 -3.81
CA SER A 77 -8.59 7.12 -4.60
C SER A 77 -7.16 6.61 -4.53
N GLU A 78 -6.77 6.01 -3.43
CA GLU A 78 -5.49 5.30 -3.27
C GLU A 78 -5.57 4.43 -2.02
N VAL A 79 -4.63 3.50 -1.89
CA VAL A 79 -4.63 2.59 -0.74
C VAL A 79 -4.18 3.31 0.52
N PHE A 80 -5.01 3.21 1.56
CA PHE A 80 -4.70 3.68 2.92
C PHE A 80 -4.58 2.49 3.84
N VAL A 81 -3.79 2.65 4.88
CA VAL A 81 -3.68 1.67 5.98
C VAL A 81 -3.84 2.39 7.30
N LYS A 82 -4.25 1.65 8.33
CA LYS A 82 -4.36 2.20 9.69
C LYS A 82 -3.06 1.96 10.43
N ILE A 83 -2.60 2.99 11.14
CA ILE A 83 -1.42 2.91 12.00
C ILE A 83 -1.81 3.23 13.43
N GLY A 84 -1.04 2.73 14.39
CA GLY A 84 -1.15 3.16 15.77
C GLY A 84 -0.61 4.58 15.89
N TRP A 85 -1.41 5.51 16.44
CA TRP A 85 -1.03 6.91 16.53
C TRP A 85 -1.61 7.53 17.80
N ASP A 86 -0.70 7.99 18.65
CA ASP A 86 -1.04 8.81 19.84
C ASP A 86 -2.29 8.37 20.60
N ARG A 87 -2.32 7.12 21.06
CA ARG A 87 -3.41 6.49 21.83
C ARG A 87 -4.75 6.36 21.09
N LYS A 88 -4.80 6.67 19.80
CA LYS A 88 -6.00 6.48 19.00
C LYS A 88 -5.97 5.09 18.36
N GLU A 89 -7.14 4.55 18.13
CA GLU A 89 -7.31 3.21 17.58
C GLU A 89 -6.77 3.05 16.15
N GLY A 90 -6.49 4.14 15.51
CA GLY A 90 -5.89 4.07 14.19
C GLY A 90 -6.05 5.39 13.46
N LEU A 91 -5.03 5.73 12.73
CA LEU A 91 -5.01 6.87 11.82
C LEU A 91 -4.78 6.31 10.44
N ALA A 92 -5.62 6.66 9.47
CA ALA A 92 -5.43 6.20 8.09
C ALA A 92 -4.39 7.07 7.41
N VAL A 93 -3.37 6.44 6.84
CA VAL A 93 -2.30 7.12 6.08
C VAL A 93 -2.07 6.36 4.78
N PRO A 94 -1.58 7.05 3.72
CA PRO A 94 -1.30 6.38 2.45
C PRO A 94 -0.24 5.29 2.59
N LEU A 95 -0.53 4.11 2.08
CA LEU A 95 0.44 3.02 2.07
C LEU A 95 1.69 3.39 1.26
N ALA A 96 1.54 4.26 0.25
CA ALA A 96 2.66 4.70 -0.57
C ALA A 96 3.76 5.43 0.23
N GLN A 97 3.43 5.96 1.42
CA GLN A 97 4.41 6.59 2.30
C GLN A 97 5.26 5.60 3.09
N LEU A 98 4.88 4.32 3.11
CA LEU A 98 5.43 3.37 4.07
C LEU A 98 6.21 2.26 3.39
N LYS A 99 7.30 1.83 4.05
CA LYS A 99 8.10 0.69 3.66
C LYS A 99 8.23 -0.24 4.87
N PRO A 100 7.87 -1.53 4.74
CA PRO A 100 8.02 -2.47 5.86
C PRO A 100 9.49 -2.57 6.30
N ILE A 101 9.70 -2.63 7.60
CA ILE A 101 11.02 -2.83 8.19
C ILE A 101 10.95 -3.97 9.20
N ASN A 102 12.03 -4.74 9.29
CA ASN A 102 12.13 -5.88 10.22
C ASN A 102 10.97 -6.87 10.07
N VAL A 103 10.41 -6.98 8.86
CA VAL A 103 9.32 -7.89 8.56
C VAL A 103 9.89 -9.15 7.95
N THR A 104 9.55 -10.31 8.53
CA THR A 104 10.00 -11.61 8.02
C THR A 104 9.01 -12.23 7.05
N ASP A 105 7.75 -11.78 7.07
CA ASP A 105 6.71 -12.32 6.20
C ASP A 105 6.91 -11.89 4.76
N ALA A 106 7.24 -12.84 3.89
CA ALA A 106 7.51 -12.56 2.47
C ALA A 106 6.28 -12.02 1.74
N GLN A 107 5.09 -12.51 2.08
CA GLN A 107 3.86 -12.04 1.44
C GLN A 107 3.59 -10.57 1.73
N THR A 108 3.80 -10.15 2.98
CA THR A 108 3.63 -8.74 3.36
C THR A 108 4.58 -7.85 2.58
N LYS A 109 5.86 -8.23 2.53
CA LYS A 109 6.87 -7.45 1.79
C LYS A 109 6.54 -7.36 0.31
N GLU A 110 6.16 -8.47 -0.31
CA GLU A 110 5.85 -8.51 -1.73
C GLU A 110 4.59 -7.72 -2.06
N ALA A 111 3.56 -7.80 -1.23
CA ALA A 111 2.31 -7.07 -1.47
C ALA A 111 2.52 -5.56 -1.41
N VAL A 112 3.27 -5.08 -0.42
CA VAL A 112 3.60 -3.64 -0.34
C VAL A 112 4.47 -3.22 -1.52
N ALA A 113 5.43 -4.06 -1.90
CA ALA A 113 6.29 -3.78 -3.05
C ALA A 113 5.48 -3.75 -4.37
N ASP A 114 4.47 -4.61 -4.50
CA ASP A 114 3.57 -4.59 -5.66
C ASP A 114 2.83 -3.25 -5.76
N TRP A 115 2.32 -2.74 -4.63
CA TRP A 115 1.63 -1.45 -4.61
C TRP A 115 2.57 -0.30 -4.97
N HIS A 116 3.79 -0.28 -4.40
CA HIS A 116 4.79 0.73 -4.75
C HIS A 116 5.16 0.68 -6.23
N TYR A 117 5.31 -0.52 -6.77
CA TYR A 117 5.61 -0.70 -8.19
C TYR A 117 4.47 -0.15 -9.06
N TRP A 118 3.22 -0.50 -8.74
CA TRP A 118 2.05 -0.02 -9.47
C TRP A 118 2.02 1.51 -9.50
N ARG A 119 2.23 2.14 -8.36
CA ARG A 119 2.27 3.60 -8.26
C ARG A 119 3.43 4.18 -9.07
N SER A 120 4.60 3.55 -9.01
CA SER A 120 5.80 4.04 -9.71
C SER A 120 5.65 3.97 -11.23
N MET A 121 4.75 3.13 -11.73
CA MET A 121 4.47 3.03 -13.17
C MET A 121 3.44 4.06 -13.64
N GLY A 122 3.04 4.98 -12.77
CA GLY A 122 2.16 6.09 -13.13
C GLY A 122 0.67 5.84 -12.87
N HIS A 123 0.32 4.75 -12.23
CA HIS A 123 -1.07 4.45 -11.92
C HIS A 123 -1.52 5.12 -10.61
N GLU A 124 -2.72 5.62 -10.57
CA GLU A 124 -3.41 5.98 -9.32
C GLU A 124 -4.22 4.78 -8.85
N TYR A 125 -4.92 4.21 -9.77
CA TYR A 125 -5.54 2.89 -9.66
C TYR A 125 -5.62 2.25 -11.04
#